data_02fb148827221637814b3fcf7e576db8
#
_entry.id   02fb148827221637814b3fcf7e576db8
#
_cell.length_a   1.000
_cell.length_b   1.000
_cell.length_c   1.000
_cell.angle_alpha   90.00
_cell.angle_beta   90.00
_cell.angle_gamma   90.00
#
_symmetry.space_group_name_H-M   'P 1'
#
loop_
_entity.id
_entity.type
_entity.pdbx_description
1 polymer ?
#
loop_
_entity_poly.entity_id
_entity_poly.type
_entity_poly.pdbx_seq_one_letter_code
_entity_poly.pdbx_strand_id
1 'polypeptide(L)'
;MKKLLIICLMLLCALGITACGQEKQEQAPKAEPATAVFNTSMGDFEVKLATDYAPETSKNFITLAEKGFYNGLTFHRVIDNFMIQGGDPAGNGTGGPGYTIKDEFSSKLLHDGPGVISMANRGPNTGGSQFFITLRETKWLDGKHAVFGKVSKGMDVVYKIGKTATDSNDKPLEPVIIKKVTIEKR
;
A
#
# COMPACT_ATOMS: atom_id res chain seq x y z
N MET A 1 83.05 15.74 36.80
CA MET A 1 82.37 16.98 37.18
C MET A 1 81.39 17.34 36.10
N LYS A 2 80.18 16.93 36.16
CA LYS A 2 78.98 17.48 35.46
C LYS A 2 77.81 16.61 35.88
N LYS A 3 76.90 17.21 36.64
CA LYS A 3 75.73 16.59 37.23
C LYS A 3 74.70 16.36 36.11
N LEU A 4 74.24 15.12 35.91
CA LEU A 4 73.16 14.75 35.01
C LEU A 4 71.84 14.88 35.77
N LEU A 5 71.03 15.81 35.33
CA LEU A 5 69.69 16.05 35.90
C LEU A 5 68.70 15.19 35.10
N ILE A 6 68.18 14.16 35.75
CA ILE A 6 67.14 13.31 35.18
C ILE A 6 65.76 13.96 35.44
N ILE A 7 65.13 14.48 34.43
CA ILE A 7 63.76 14.96 34.52
C ILE A 7 62.83 13.78 34.23
N CYS A 8 62.12 13.35 35.27
CA CYS A 8 61.05 12.36 35.16
C CYS A 8 59.79 13.01 34.58
N LEU A 9 59.51 12.71 33.31
CA LEU A 9 58.29 13.17 32.67
C LEU A 9 57.18 12.17 32.95
N MET A 10 56.29 12.52 33.87
CA MET A 10 55.07 11.72 34.13
C MET A 10 54.10 11.88 32.97
N LEU A 11 53.88 10.81 32.23
CA LEU A 11 52.86 10.70 31.20
C LEU A 11 51.53 10.42 31.87
N LEU A 12 50.67 11.46 31.97
CA LEU A 12 49.27 11.27 32.34
C LEU A 12 48.54 10.65 31.13
N CYS A 13 48.23 9.36 31.19
CA CYS A 13 47.24 8.72 30.31
C CYS A 13 45.84 9.22 30.68
N ALA A 14 45.36 10.22 29.95
CA ALA A 14 43.95 10.56 29.96
C ALA A 14 43.14 9.47 29.22
N LEU A 15 42.43 8.63 29.98
CA LEU A 15 41.43 7.73 29.46
C LEU A 15 40.28 8.57 28.88
N GLY A 16 40.29 8.79 27.59
CA GLY A 16 39.12 9.30 26.87
C GLY A 16 38.01 8.27 26.85
N ILE A 17 37.02 8.46 27.69
CA ILE A 17 35.74 7.74 27.62
C ILE A 17 35.01 8.28 26.41
N THR A 18 35.13 7.61 25.26
CA THR A 18 34.24 7.80 24.10
C THR A 18 32.85 7.30 24.49
N ALA A 19 32.01 8.23 24.95
CA ALA A 19 30.59 7.99 25.07
C ALA A 19 30.04 7.70 23.67
N CYS A 20 29.82 6.42 23.39
CA CYS A 20 29.08 5.98 22.21
C CYS A 20 27.64 6.49 22.38
N GLY A 21 27.33 7.65 21.79
CA GLY A 21 25.98 8.15 21.72
C GLY A 21 25.15 7.17 20.90
N GLN A 22 24.33 6.38 21.57
CA GLN A 22 23.23 5.68 20.90
C GLN A 22 22.30 6.76 20.37
N GLU A 23 22.39 7.05 19.07
CA GLU A 23 21.31 7.73 18.35
C GLU A 23 20.05 6.90 18.56
N LYS A 24 19.15 7.41 19.39
CA LYS A 24 17.76 6.93 19.40
C LYS A 24 17.26 7.14 17.97
N GLN A 25 17.14 6.05 17.21
CA GLN A 25 16.31 6.06 16.01
C GLN A 25 14.91 6.50 16.46
N GLU A 26 14.59 7.75 16.16
CA GLU A 26 13.25 8.28 16.30
C GLU A 26 12.37 7.44 15.38
N GLN A 27 11.63 6.49 15.95
CA GLN A 27 10.66 5.72 15.21
C GLN A 27 9.68 6.71 14.60
N ALA A 28 9.62 6.73 13.26
CA ALA A 28 8.60 7.50 12.55
C ALA A 28 7.23 7.26 13.20
N PRO A 29 6.41 8.30 13.40
CA PRO A 29 5.14 8.17 14.08
C PRO A 29 4.34 7.04 13.44
N LYS A 30 3.90 6.11 14.29
CA LYS A 30 3.10 4.96 13.85
C LYS A 30 1.89 5.48 13.09
N ALA A 31 1.76 5.10 11.83
CA ALA A 31 0.66 5.57 11.00
C ALA A 31 -0.69 5.16 11.62
N GLU A 32 -1.65 6.07 11.68
CA GLU A 32 -2.96 5.79 12.24
C GLU A 32 -3.68 4.68 11.44
N PRO A 33 -4.29 3.70 12.15
CA PRO A 33 -5.08 2.68 11.48
C PRO A 33 -6.21 3.31 10.68
N ALA A 34 -6.35 2.94 9.43
CA ALA A 34 -7.36 3.48 8.54
C ALA A 34 -8.16 2.36 7.84
N THR A 35 -9.46 2.59 7.69
CA THR A 35 -10.36 1.71 6.95
C THR A 35 -10.97 2.50 5.78
N ALA A 36 -10.91 1.93 4.59
CA ALA A 36 -11.59 2.45 3.41
C ALA A 36 -12.94 1.77 3.26
N VAL A 37 -14.01 2.56 3.28
CA VAL A 37 -15.39 2.09 3.05
C VAL A 37 -15.74 2.38 1.59
N PHE A 38 -15.94 1.33 0.82
CA PHE A 38 -16.37 1.39 -0.58
C PHE A 38 -17.88 1.28 -0.65
N ASN A 39 -18.56 2.32 -1.11
CA ASN A 39 -19.95 2.26 -1.51
C ASN A 39 -20.03 2.05 -3.02
N THR A 40 -20.62 0.94 -3.45
CA THR A 40 -20.69 0.58 -4.86
C THR A 40 -22.13 0.41 -5.37
N SER A 41 -22.30 0.26 -6.68
CA SER A 41 -23.61 -0.05 -7.27
C SER A 41 -24.12 -1.46 -6.93
N MET A 42 -23.23 -2.35 -6.41
CA MET A 42 -23.57 -3.75 -6.08
C MET A 42 -23.61 -4.04 -4.57
N GLY A 43 -23.36 -3.03 -3.73
CA GLY A 43 -23.30 -3.10 -2.27
C GLY A 43 -22.00 -2.49 -1.73
N ASP A 44 -21.86 -2.55 -0.41
CA ASP A 44 -20.75 -1.92 0.29
C ASP A 44 -19.76 -2.95 0.83
N PHE A 45 -18.48 -2.59 0.88
CA PHE A 45 -17.46 -3.39 1.54
C PHE A 45 -16.40 -2.48 2.18
N GLU A 46 -15.68 -3.02 3.17
CA GLU A 46 -14.65 -2.31 3.90
C GLU A 46 -13.28 -2.96 3.69
N VAL A 47 -12.25 -2.13 3.56
CA VAL A 47 -10.86 -2.55 3.45
C VAL A 47 -10.06 -1.94 4.59
N LYS A 48 -9.46 -2.77 5.44
CA LYS A 48 -8.47 -2.33 6.42
C LYS A 48 -7.16 -2.06 5.70
N LEU A 49 -6.68 -0.83 5.76
CA LEU A 49 -5.42 -0.44 5.13
C LEU A 49 -4.23 -0.83 6.00
N ALA A 50 -3.13 -1.22 5.36
CA ALA A 50 -1.91 -1.70 6.01
C ALA A 50 -0.92 -0.53 6.24
N THR A 51 -1.37 0.52 6.90
CA THR A 51 -0.61 1.76 7.13
C THR A 51 0.73 1.55 7.84
N ASP A 52 0.86 0.48 8.65
CA ASP A 52 2.10 0.14 9.35
C ASP A 52 3.15 -0.56 8.45
N TYR A 53 2.72 -1.22 7.37
CA TYR A 53 3.58 -2.07 6.52
C TYR A 53 3.71 -1.59 5.09
N ALA A 54 2.79 -0.73 4.65
CA ALA A 54 2.79 -0.07 3.35
C ALA A 54 2.33 1.40 3.53
N PRO A 55 3.05 2.23 4.32
CA PRO A 55 2.65 3.58 4.66
C PRO A 55 2.51 4.49 3.44
N GLU A 56 3.43 4.47 2.49
CA GLU A 56 3.40 5.37 1.34
C GLU A 56 2.28 4.99 0.36
N THR A 57 2.10 3.70 0.10
CA THR A 57 1.03 3.19 -0.76
C THR A 57 -0.35 3.46 -0.14
N SER A 58 -0.49 3.20 1.18
CA SER A 58 -1.72 3.49 1.92
C SER A 58 -2.03 4.99 1.94
N LYS A 59 -1.04 5.84 2.20
CA LYS A 59 -1.18 7.30 2.20
C LYS A 59 -1.61 7.85 0.84
N ASN A 60 -1.02 7.32 -0.24
CA ASN A 60 -1.42 7.68 -1.60
C ASN A 60 -2.90 7.36 -1.84
N PHE A 61 -3.32 6.13 -1.53
CA PHE A 61 -4.71 5.72 -1.67
C PHE A 61 -5.66 6.58 -0.83
N ILE A 62 -5.34 6.82 0.46
CA ILE A 62 -6.10 7.67 1.37
C ILE A 62 -6.26 9.07 0.80
N THR A 63 -5.15 9.68 0.35
CA THR A 63 -5.16 11.04 -0.22
C THR A 63 -6.07 11.15 -1.44
N LEU A 64 -6.04 10.15 -2.34
CA LEU A 64 -6.91 10.11 -3.51
C LEU A 64 -8.38 9.91 -3.12
N ALA A 65 -8.66 9.03 -2.16
CA ALA A 65 -10.02 8.78 -1.66
C ALA A 65 -10.61 10.04 -0.99
N GLU A 66 -9.86 10.71 -0.12
CA GLU A 66 -10.28 11.95 0.56
C GLU A 66 -10.56 13.09 -0.43
N LYS A 67 -9.85 13.12 -1.57
CA LYS A 67 -10.11 14.05 -2.68
C LYS A 67 -11.32 13.65 -3.55
N GLY A 68 -11.96 12.52 -3.26
CA GLY A 68 -13.06 11.99 -4.05
C GLY A 68 -12.63 11.44 -5.42
N PHE A 69 -11.35 11.20 -5.64
CA PHE A 69 -10.80 10.74 -6.93
C PHE A 69 -11.48 9.47 -7.45
N TYR A 70 -11.84 8.55 -6.54
CA TYR A 70 -12.46 7.27 -6.91
C TYR A 70 -13.96 7.34 -7.15
N ASN A 71 -14.62 8.46 -6.82
CA ASN A 71 -16.06 8.59 -6.94
C ASN A 71 -16.51 8.60 -8.41
N GLY A 72 -17.44 7.72 -8.75
CA GLY A 72 -17.93 7.56 -10.11
C GLY A 72 -17.06 6.66 -11.00
N LEU A 73 -15.87 6.25 -10.55
CA LEU A 73 -15.05 5.30 -11.30
C LEU A 73 -15.67 3.91 -11.28
N THR A 74 -15.20 3.04 -12.17
CA THR A 74 -15.71 1.67 -12.30
C THR A 74 -14.64 0.64 -11.95
N PHE A 75 -15.10 -0.57 -11.61
CA PHE A 75 -14.27 -1.76 -11.77
C PHE A 75 -14.23 -2.10 -13.25
N HIS A 76 -13.23 -1.59 -13.94
CA HIS A 76 -13.12 -1.64 -15.41
C HIS A 76 -12.61 -2.97 -15.94
N ARG A 77 -12.04 -3.83 -15.07
CA ARG A 77 -11.58 -5.17 -15.41
C ARG A 77 -11.93 -6.15 -14.29
N VAL A 78 -12.63 -7.22 -14.65
CA VAL A 78 -13.08 -8.26 -13.72
C VAL A 78 -12.76 -9.63 -14.33
N ILE A 79 -12.01 -10.43 -13.59
CA ILE A 79 -11.73 -11.82 -13.97
C ILE A 79 -12.19 -12.71 -12.82
N ASP A 80 -13.21 -13.54 -13.09
CA ASP A 80 -13.73 -14.49 -12.13
C ASP A 80 -12.62 -15.41 -11.60
N ASN A 81 -12.69 -15.71 -10.31
CA ASN A 81 -11.70 -16.53 -9.63
C ASN A 81 -10.24 -16.01 -9.76
N PHE A 82 -10.08 -14.69 -9.98
CA PHE A 82 -8.75 -14.04 -9.98
C PHE A 82 -8.80 -12.71 -9.22
N MET A 83 -9.35 -11.64 -9.81
CA MET A 83 -9.37 -10.31 -9.19
C MET A 83 -10.44 -9.40 -9.80
N ILE A 84 -10.75 -8.31 -9.10
CA ILE A 84 -11.49 -7.16 -9.61
C ILE A 84 -10.55 -5.93 -9.59
N GLN A 85 -10.46 -5.18 -10.68
CA GLN A 85 -9.55 -4.03 -10.82
C GLN A 85 -10.33 -2.74 -11.09
N GLY A 86 -9.98 -1.70 -10.34
CA GLY A 86 -10.58 -0.37 -10.44
C GLY A 86 -9.55 0.75 -10.27
N GLY A 87 -10.05 1.99 -10.06
CA GLY A 87 -9.20 3.15 -9.78
C GLY A 87 -8.60 3.82 -11.00
N ASP A 88 -9.11 3.50 -12.19
CA ASP A 88 -8.72 4.12 -13.45
C ASP A 88 -9.74 5.20 -13.87
N PRO A 89 -9.35 6.50 -13.93
CA PRO A 89 -10.26 7.56 -14.39
C PRO A 89 -10.63 7.44 -15.88
N ALA A 90 -9.82 6.76 -16.70
CA ALA A 90 -10.13 6.50 -18.11
C ALA A 90 -11.02 5.26 -18.30
N GLY A 91 -11.14 4.37 -17.30
CA GLY A 91 -11.96 3.16 -17.35
C GLY A 91 -11.57 2.13 -18.40
N ASN A 92 -10.32 2.14 -18.85
CA ASN A 92 -9.78 1.25 -19.90
C ASN A 92 -8.38 0.69 -19.56
N GLY A 93 -7.91 0.89 -18.34
CA GLY A 93 -6.61 0.44 -17.85
C GLY A 93 -5.48 1.43 -18.11
N THR A 94 -5.70 2.56 -18.82
CA THR A 94 -4.61 3.46 -19.23
C THR A 94 -4.45 4.69 -18.35
N GLY A 95 -5.46 5.07 -17.58
CA GLY A 95 -5.48 6.27 -16.75
C GLY A 95 -4.76 6.11 -15.41
N GLY A 96 -4.64 7.25 -14.72
CA GLY A 96 -4.01 7.35 -13.42
C GLY A 96 -4.13 8.75 -12.83
N PRO A 97 -3.46 9.02 -11.70
CA PRO A 97 -3.59 10.29 -10.97
C PRO A 97 -2.69 11.41 -11.52
N GLY A 98 -1.96 11.17 -12.62
CA GLY A 98 -1.00 12.12 -13.19
C GLY A 98 0.43 12.00 -12.63
N TYR A 99 0.68 11.01 -11.77
CA TYR A 99 1.99 10.70 -11.19
C TYR A 99 2.10 9.20 -10.91
N THR A 100 3.30 8.74 -10.54
CA THR A 100 3.56 7.37 -10.08
C THR A 100 4.15 7.37 -8.68
N ILE A 101 4.02 6.24 -7.98
CA ILE A 101 4.64 5.98 -6.69
C ILE A 101 5.61 4.81 -6.79
N LYS A 102 6.59 4.76 -5.89
CA LYS A 102 7.51 3.64 -5.78
C LYS A 102 6.78 2.40 -5.26
N ASP A 103 7.25 1.24 -5.68
CA ASP A 103 6.78 -0.03 -5.13
C ASP A 103 7.19 -0.16 -3.66
N GLU A 104 6.27 -0.67 -2.85
CA GLU A 104 6.47 -0.84 -1.41
C GLU A 104 6.09 -2.28 -1.04
N PHE A 105 7.10 -3.15 -1.00
CA PHE A 105 6.92 -4.56 -0.70
C PHE A 105 7.25 -4.86 0.76
N SER A 106 6.43 -5.68 1.39
CA SER A 106 6.63 -6.15 2.76
C SER A 106 6.43 -7.66 2.84
N SER A 107 7.32 -8.36 3.54
CA SER A 107 7.15 -9.78 3.82
C SER A 107 5.94 -10.11 4.72
N LYS A 108 5.31 -9.09 5.30
CA LYS A 108 4.07 -9.20 6.09
C LYS A 108 2.81 -9.05 5.25
N LEU A 109 2.94 -8.63 3.99
CA LEU A 109 1.84 -8.33 3.09
C LEU A 109 1.98 -9.15 1.82
N LEU A 110 1.27 -10.26 1.75
CA LEU A 110 1.33 -11.22 0.66
C LEU A 110 -0.07 -11.39 0.03
N HIS A 111 -0.10 -11.88 -1.20
CA HIS A 111 -1.33 -12.24 -1.91
C HIS A 111 -1.79 -13.66 -1.49
N ASP A 112 -1.97 -13.86 -0.18
CA ASP A 112 -2.17 -15.14 0.50
C ASP A 112 -3.62 -15.65 0.49
N GLY A 113 -4.52 -14.96 -0.17
CA GLY A 113 -5.92 -15.37 -0.23
C GLY A 113 -6.83 -14.34 -0.88
N PRO A 114 -8.14 -14.52 -0.79
CA PRO A 114 -9.10 -13.55 -1.28
C PRO A 114 -9.13 -12.29 -0.42
N GLY A 115 -9.57 -11.19 -1.03
CA GLY A 115 -9.76 -9.90 -0.37
C GLY A 115 -8.50 -9.06 -0.19
N VAL A 116 -7.34 -9.49 -0.69
CA VAL A 116 -6.11 -8.68 -0.66
C VAL A 116 -6.25 -7.54 -1.66
N ILE A 117 -6.10 -6.30 -1.19
CA ILE A 117 -6.00 -5.13 -2.08
C ILE A 117 -4.55 -4.79 -2.36
N SER A 118 -4.24 -4.61 -3.63
CA SER A 118 -2.88 -4.40 -4.12
C SER A 118 -2.84 -3.38 -5.24
N MET A 119 -1.70 -2.68 -5.37
CA MET A 119 -1.50 -1.65 -6.39
C MET A 119 -1.27 -2.28 -7.76
N ALA A 120 -2.09 -1.92 -8.73
CA ALA A 120 -1.85 -2.25 -10.13
C ALA A 120 -0.71 -1.38 -10.68
N ASN A 121 0.11 -1.96 -11.56
CA ASN A 121 1.24 -1.28 -12.18
C ASN A 121 1.50 -1.83 -13.61
N ARG A 122 2.41 -1.18 -14.33
CA ARG A 122 2.90 -1.58 -15.66
C ARG A 122 4.40 -1.87 -15.65
N GLY A 123 4.91 -2.37 -14.53
CA GLY A 123 6.31 -2.61 -14.24
C GLY A 123 6.75 -1.89 -12.96
N PRO A 124 8.02 -2.02 -12.57
CA PRO A 124 8.52 -1.47 -11.31
C PRO A 124 8.29 0.04 -11.18
N ASN A 125 7.82 0.48 -10.00
CA ASN A 125 7.63 1.90 -9.64
C ASN A 125 6.67 2.68 -10.56
N THR A 126 5.66 2.00 -11.11
CA THR A 126 4.63 2.62 -11.96
C THR A 126 3.23 2.58 -11.35
N GLY A 127 3.11 2.23 -10.08
CA GLY A 127 1.86 2.34 -9.32
C GLY A 127 1.33 3.77 -9.30
N GLY A 128 0.02 3.94 -9.23
CA GLY A 128 -0.62 5.27 -9.22
C GLY A 128 -1.93 5.25 -8.46
N SER A 129 -3.06 5.23 -9.17
CA SER A 129 -4.39 5.14 -8.56
C SER A 129 -5.06 3.79 -8.76
N GLN A 130 -4.64 3.01 -9.75
CA GLN A 130 -5.28 1.73 -10.03
C GLN A 130 -4.92 0.69 -8.99
N PHE A 131 -5.92 -0.06 -8.56
CA PHE A 131 -5.79 -1.15 -7.59
C PHE A 131 -6.58 -2.36 -8.06
N PHE A 132 -6.25 -3.52 -7.49
CA PHE A 132 -7.09 -4.71 -7.64
C PHE A 132 -7.34 -5.37 -6.29
N ILE A 133 -8.44 -6.13 -6.21
CA ILE A 133 -8.79 -6.94 -5.04
C ILE A 133 -8.86 -8.39 -5.48
N THR A 134 -8.11 -9.26 -4.82
CA THR A 134 -8.03 -10.68 -5.14
C THR A 134 -9.31 -11.44 -4.79
N LEU A 135 -9.68 -12.42 -5.61
CA LEU A 135 -10.78 -13.36 -5.35
C LEU A 135 -10.30 -14.72 -4.86
N ARG A 136 -8.98 -14.95 -4.91
CA ARG A 136 -8.28 -16.13 -4.40
C ARG A 136 -6.84 -15.80 -4.04
N GLU A 137 -6.09 -16.79 -3.59
CA GLU A 137 -4.63 -16.70 -3.45
C GLU A 137 -3.95 -16.48 -4.80
N THR A 138 -3.00 -15.52 -4.87
CA THR A 138 -2.29 -15.14 -6.11
C THR A 138 -0.81 -14.86 -5.83
N LYS A 139 -0.12 -15.81 -5.17
CA LYS A 139 1.29 -15.66 -4.71
C LYS A 139 2.28 -15.29 -5.81
N TRP A 140 1.99 -15.58 -7.08
CA TRP A 140 2.86 -15.16 -8.20
C TRP A 140 2.94 -13.66 -8.41
N LEU A 141 2.09 -12.87 -7.70
CA LEU A 141 2.09 -11.41 -7.69
C LEU A 141 2.96 -10.83 -6.56
N ASP A 142 3.42 -11.65 -5.60
CA ASP A 142 4.29 -11.22 -4.51
C ASP A 142 5.60 -10.65 -5.06
N GLY A 143 6.03 -9.52 -4.49
CA GLY A 143 7.22 -8.78 -4.95
C GLY A 143 7.07 -8.10 -6.32
N LYS A 144 5.87 -8.09 -6.92
CA LYS A 144 5.57 -7.42 -8.20
C LYS A 144 4.50 -6.33 -8.04
N HIS A 145 3.57 -6.52 -7.10
CA HIS A 145 2.50 -5.57 -6.79
C HIS A 145 2.51 -5.28 -5.29
N ALA A 146 2.41 -4.01 -4.93
CA ALA A 146 2.43 -3.58 -3.53
C ALA A 146 1.07 -3.84 -2.88
N VAL A 147 1.01 -4.79 -1.96
CA VAL A 147 -0.17 -5.03 -1.12
C VAL A 147 -0.26 -3.92 -0.08
N PHE A 148 -1.42 -3.31 0.07
CA PHE A 148 -1.63 -2.21 1.02
C PHE A 148 -2.87 -2.35 1.89
N GLY A 149 -3.53 -3.52 1.89
CA GLY A 149 -4.65 -3.80 2.78
C GLY A 149 -5.37 -5.11 2.48
N LYS A 150 -6.45 -5.34 3.22
CA LYS A 150 -7.31 -6.51 3.07
C LYS A 150 -8.76 -6.16 3.36
N VAL A 151 -9.68 -6.75 2.61
CA VAL A 151 -11.13 -6.64 2.87
C VAL A 151 -11.43 -7.18 4.26
N SER A 152 -12.07 -6.36 5.09
CA SER A 152 -12.45 -6.68 6.46
C SER A 152 -13.93 -6.99 6.61
N LYS A 153 -14.78 -6.42 5.73
CA LYS A 153 -16.22 -6.69 5.67
C LYS A 153 -16.73 -6.64 4.23
N GLY A 154 -17.81 -7.34 3.93
CA GLY A 154 -18.47 -7.31 2.63
C GLY A 154 -17.72 -8.08 1.54
N MET A 155 -16.99 -9.15 1.88
CA MET A 155 -16.31 -10.00 0.90
C MET A 155 -17.31 -10.69 -0.06
N ASP A 156 -18.53 -10.91 0.36
CA ASP A 156 -19.64 -11.39 -0.47
C ASP A 156 -19.97 -10.41 -1.61
N VAL A 157 -19.93 -9.10 -1.35
CA VAL A 157 -20.08 -8.05 -2.38
C VAL A 157 -18.91 -8.11 -3.37
N VAL A 158 -17.68 -8.28 -2.88
CA VAL A 158 -16.50 -8.40 -3.75
C VAL A 158 -16.60 -9.64 -4.65
N TYR A 159 -17.06 -10.77 -4.11
CA TYR A 159 -17.32 -11.97 -4.92
C TYR A 159 -18.46 -11.76 -5.92
N LYS A 160 -19.53 -11.06 -5.52
CA LYS A 160 -20.64 -10.71 -6.41
C LYS A 160 -20.15 -9.87 -7.60
N ILE A 161 -19.29 -8.88 -7.36
CA ILE A 161 -18.65 -8.11 -8.43
C ILE A 161 -17.81 -9.03 -9.32
N GLY A 162 -17.04 -9.93 -8.71
CA GLY A 162 -16.19 -10.89 -9.43
C GLY A 162 -16.95 -11.87 -10.35
N LYS A 163 -18.26 -12.02 -10.14
CA LYS A 163 -19.16 -12.86 -10.97
C LYS A 163 -19.92 -12.08 -12.04
N THR A 164 -19.67 -10.79 -12.18
CA THR A 164 -20.31 -9.95 -13.19
C THR A 164 -19.91 -10.45 -14.59
N ALA A 165 -20.90 -10.53 -15.49
CA ALA A 165 -20.64 -10.89 -16.89
C ALA A 165 -19.72 -9.85 -17.56
N THR A 166 -18.72 -10.30 -18.29
CA THR A 166 -17.71 -9.47 -18.93
C THR A 166 -17.64 -9.71 -20.45
N ASP A 167 -17.09 -8.75 -21.17
CA ASP A 167 -16.72 -8.90 -22.57
C ASP A 167 -15.39 -9.68 -22.74
N SER A 168 -14.92 -9.80 -23.98
CA SER A 168 -13.66 -10.48 -24.32
C SER A 168 -12.40 -9.78 -23.77
N ASN A 169 -12.53 -8.56 -23.25
CA ASN A 169 -11.44 -7.79 -22.64
C ASN A 169 -11.55 -7.75 -21.10
N ASP A 170 -12.31 -8.65 -20.50
CA ASP A 170 -12.59 -8.72 -19.06
C ASP A 170 -13.36 -7.50 -18.51
N LYS A 171 -13.95 -6.65 -19.37
CA LYS A 171 -14.70 -5.47 -18.94
C LYS A 171 -16.15 -5.87 -18.63
N PRO A 172 -16.70 -5.50 -17.45
CA PRO A 172 -18.10 -5.74 -17.12
C PRO A 172 -19.05 -5.20 -18.20
N LEU A 173 -19.99 -6.02 -18.65
CA LEU A 173 -21.04 -5.60 -19.58
C LEU A 173 -21.94 -4.53 -18.99
N GLU A 174 -22.30 -4.68 -17.70
CA GLU A 174 -22.97 -3.67 -16.91
C GLU A 174 -21.96 -3.01 -15.99
N PRO A 175 -21.79 -1.66 -16.04
CA PRO A 175 -20.77 -0.97 -15.26
C PRO A 175 -20.97 -1.15 -13.76
N VAL A 176 -19.93 -1.65 -13.07
CA VAL A 176 -19.89 -1.70 -11.61
C VAL A 176 -19.23 -0.41 -11.11
N ILE A 177 -20.04 0.48 -10.53
CA ILE A 177 -19.62 1.83 -10.18
C ILE A 177 -19.19 1.90 -8.71
N ILE A 178 -18.05 2.51 -8.45
CA ILE A 178 -17.62 3.00 -7.13
C ILE A 178 -18.30 4.33 -6.89
N LYS A 179 -19.42 4.34 -6.17
CA LYS A 179 -20.19 5.57 -5.90
C LYS A 179 -19.38 6.52 -5.02
N LYS A 180 -18.69 5.97 -4.00
CA LYS A 180 -17.88 6.75 -3.07
C LYS A 180 -16.86 5.83 -2.37
N VAL A 181 -15.69 6.38 -2.04
CA VAL A 181 -14.76 5.80 -1.07
C VAL A 181 -14.60 6.77 0.10
N THR A 182 -14.87 6.32 1.32
CA THR A 182 -14.71 7.12 2.55
C THR A 182 -13.61 6.52 3.40
N ILE A 183 -12.76 7.36 4.00
CA ILE A 183 -11.70 6.91 4.91
C ILE A 183 -12.15 7.15 6.35
N GLU A 184 -12.15 6.09 7.14
CA GLU A 184 -12.35 6.11 8.59
C GLU A 184 -11.00 5.91 9.28
N LYS A 185 -10.58 6.88 10.08
CA LYS A 185 -9.38 6.84 10.94
C LYS A 185 -9.81 6.50 12.37
N ARG A 186 -9.05 5.66 13.06
CA ARG A 186 -9.33 5.24 14.44
C ARG A 186 -8.11 5.46 15.32
#